data_d9a0a88154e2d227724a8fa8b621788b
#
_entry.id   d9a0a88154e2d227724a8fa8b621788b
#
_cell.length_a   1.000
_cell.length_b   1.000
_cell.length_c   1.000
_cell.angle_alpha   90.00
_cell.angle_beta   90.00
_cell.angle_gamma   90.00
#
_symmetry.space_group_name_H-M   'P 1'
#
loop_
_entity.id
_entity.type
_entity.pdbx_description
1 polymer ?
#
loop_
_entity_poly.entity_id
_entity_poly.type
_entity_poly.pdbx_seq_one_letter_code
_entity_poly.pdbx_strand_id
1 'polypeptide(L)'
;DAARRNNVSIEYVETNASWYRDEATAKAVIRELKGHGADCLLISIDPYHNEYIPFCKVKGLIRACSETGMNIFPWRMEFWEEVDSLDENMTHSPDEYMQLFGNDYPVKLLYRYGLNLKGRAFMTYRSVMKKQHPGQILKESKPCRLLSGIYHFHVDLYGNFIPQSCPGFSIPLKELAKGADPGKYRIFNSLEYNGIRGLVELAEKEYGYTPKSEYAGKCDICYDIRNYLVLELGLDLPDLKPDGHYKYI
;
A
#
# COMPACT_ATOMS: atom_id res chain seq x y z
N ASP A 1 -16.72 -2.73 18.46
CA ASP A 1 -17.59 -3.79 19.03
C ASP A 1 -17.06 -5.21 18.77
N ALA A 2 -16.78 -5.58 17.51
CA ALA A 2 -16.30 -6.94 17.19
C ALA A 2 -14.94 -7.26 17.84
N ALA A 3 -13.97 -6.35 17.75
CA ALA A 3 -12.67 -6.50 18.39
C ALA A 3 -12.82 -6.71 19.91
N ARG A 4 -13.60 -5.87 20.56
CA ARG A 4 -13.84 -5.96 22.00
C ARG A 4 -14.50 -7.28 22.42
N ARG A 5 -15.51 -7.75 21.65
CA ARG A 5 -16.15 -9.06 21.92
C ARG A 5 -15.21 -10.26 21.77
N ASN A 6 -14.18 -10.11 20.97
CA ASN A 6 -13.17 -11.15 20.71
C ASN A 6 -11.86 -10.93 21.47
N ASN A 7 -11.83 -10.01 22.45
CA ASN A 7 -10.62 -9.64 23.20
C ASN A 7 -9.43 -9.24 22.31
N VAL A 8 -9.72 -8.59 21.19
CA VAL A 8 -8.69 -8.02 20.30
C VAL A 8 -8.50 -6.57 20.67
N SER A 9 -7.28 -6.19 21.05
CA SER A 9 -6.93 -4.79 21.30
C SER A 9 -6.90 -3.99 19.99
N ILE A 10 -7.36 -2.73 20.07
CA ILE A 10 -7.21 -1.76 18.98
C ILE A 10 -6.03 -0.88 19.35
N GLU A 11 -4.93 -0.99 18.62
CA GLU A 11 -3.75 -0.17 18.86
C GLU A 11 -3.99 1.26 18.40
N TYR A 12 -4.51 1.43 17.19
CA TYR A 12 -4.95 2.71 16.65
C TYR A 12 -5.99 2.54 15.54
N VAL A 13 -6.67 3.63 15.20
CA VAL A 13 -7.48 3.74 13.99
C VAL A 13 -6.78 4.69 13.02
N GLU A 14 -6.48 4.20 11.82
CA GLU A 14 -5.78 4.97 10.80
C GLU A 14 -6.75 5.86 10.02
N THR A 15 -6.35 7.11 9.76
CA THR A 15 -7.17 8.07 9.03
C THR A 15 -6.34 9.12 8.30
N ASN A 16 -6.82 9.53 7.12
CA ASN A 16 -6.31 10.68 6.38
C ASN A 16 -7.13 11.97 6.64
N ALA A 17 -8.01 11.98 7.63
CA ALA A 17 -8.91 13.09 7.96
C ALA A 17 -9.93 13.48 6.88
N SER A 18 -10.16 12.70 5.82
CA SER A 18 -11.11 13.04 4.74
C SER A 18 -12.53 13.30 5.24
N TRP A 19 -12.95 12.57 6.27
CA TRP A 19 -14.27 12.65 6.91
C TRP A 19 -14.47 13.88 7.81
N TYR A 20 -13.39 14.60 8.16
CA TYR A 20 -13.50 15.82 8.95
C TYR A 20 -14.34 16.87 8.20
N ARG A 21 -15.38 17.38 8.87
CA ARG A 21 -16.24 18.46 8.36
C ARG A 21 -16.11 19.71 9.21
N ASP A 22 -16.27 19.54 10.52
CA ASP A 22 -16.17 20.56 11.52
C ASP A 22 -15.78 19.92 12.86
N GLU A 23 -15.43 20.76 13.82
CA GLU A 23 -14.90 20.32 15.11
C GLU A 23 -15.94 19.58 15.96
N ALA A 24 -17.20 20.00 15.92
CA ALA A 24 -18.27 19.37 16.70
C ALA A 24 -18.54 17.95 16.23
N THR A 25 -18.63 17.75 14.90
CA THR A 25 -18.79 16.44 14.27
C THR A 25 -17.58 15.55 14.56
N ALA A 26 -16.35 16.08 14.45
CA ALA A 26 -15.15 15.34 14.73
C ALA A 26 -15.11 14.84 16.20
N LYS A 27 -15.40 15.71 17.15
CA LYS A 27 -15.48 15.34 18.57
C LYS A 27 -16.53 14.26 18.85
N ALA A 28 -17.66 14.28 18.16
CA ALA A 28 -18.69 13.26 18.30
C ALA A 28 -18.17 11.89 17.84
N VAL A 29 -17.57 11.82 16.64
CA VAL A 29 -16.97 10.60 16.10
C VAL A 29 -15.85 10.07 17.00
N ILE A 30 -14.96 10.95 17.48
CA ILE A 30 -13.86 10.57 18.38
C ILE A 30 -14.42 9.97 19.69
N ARG A 31 -15.45 10.56 20.28
CA ARG A 31 -16.07 10.00 21.50
C ARG A 31 -16.69 8.63 21.25
N GLU A 32 -17.29 8.43 20.09
CA GLU A 32 -17.84 7.13 19.69
C GLU A 32 -16.72 6.09 19.54
N LEU A 33 -15.62 6.42 18.86
CA LEU A 33 -14.45 5.55 18.73
C LEU A 33 -13.88 5.15 20.11
N LYS A 34 -13.73 6.13 21.00
CA LYS A 34 -13.29 5.86 22.40
C LYS A 34 -14.27 4.95 23.14
N GLY A 35 -15.56 5.16 22.99
CA GLY A 35 -16.61 4.30 23.57
C GLY A 35 -16.51 2.84 23.08
N HIS A 36 -15.97 2.63 21.90
CA HIS A 36 -15.72 1.30 21.33
C HIS A 36 -14.31 0.76 21.58
N GLY A 37 -13.48 1.48 22.33
CA GLY A 37 -12.15 1.01 22.78
C GLY A 37 -10.99 1.39 21.89
N ALA A 38 -11.19 2.36 20.97
CA ALA A 38 -10.09 2.97 20.22
C ALA A 38 -9.69 4.29 20.91
N ASP A 39 -8.49 4.37 21.43
CA ASP A 39 -7.98 5.53 22.18
C ASP A 39 -6.80 6.24 21.49
N CYS A 40 -6.45 5.81 20.29
CA CYS A 40 -5.43 6.43 19.45
C CYS A 40 -5.86 6.52 17.98
N LEU A 41 -5.61 7.68 17.36
CA LEU A 41 -5.70 7.86 15.90
C LEU A 41 -4.30 7.97 15.30
N LEU A 42 -4.02 7.15 14.29
CA LEU A 42 -2.92 7.37 13.37
C LEU A 42 -3.41 8.34 12.29
N ILE A 43 -2.82 9.54 12.24
CA ILE A 43 -3.23 10.59 11.29
C ILE A 43 -2.13 10.79 10.25
N SER A 44 -2.47 10.62 8.97
CA SER A 44 -1.52 10.80 7.86
C SER A 44 -1.21 12.28 7.62
N ILE A 45 0.08 12.61 7.59
CA ILE A 45 0.61 13.97 7.39
C ILE A 45 1.71 13.88 6.33
N ASP A 46 1.35 14.00 5.05
CA ASP A 46 2.32 13.91 3.96
C ASP A 46 1.76 14.46 2.64
N PRO A 47 2.62 14.77 1.66
CA PRO A 47 2.22 15.29 0.36
C PRO A 47 1.28 14.39 -0.45
N TYR A 48 1.37 13.05 -0.30
CA TYR A 48 0.50 12.13 -1.05
C TYR A 48 -0.95 12.22 -0.60
N HIS A 49 -1.19 12.41 0.72
CA HIS A 49 -2.52 12.63 1.23
C HIS A 49 -3.01 14.06 0.96
N ASN A 50 -2.10 15.05 0.99
CA ASN A 50 -2.46 16.43 0.70
C ASN A 50 -2.90 16.67 -0.75
N GLU A 51 -2.51 15.82 -1.69
CA GLU A 51 -3.06 15.83 -3.06
C GLU A 51 -4.59 15.70 -3.10
N TYR A 52 -5.19 15.07 -2.09
CA TYR A 52 -6.62 14.79 -2.03
C TYR A 52 -7.33 15.42 -0.82
N ILE A 53 -6.59 15.73 0.23
CA ILE A 53 -7.14 16.17 1.51
C ILE A 53 -6.52 17.51 1.90
N PRO A 54 -7.30 18.60 1.98
CA PRO A 54 -6.84 19.90 2.47
C PRO A 54 -6.26 19.79 3.89
N PHE A 55 -5.14 20.45 4.15
CA PHE A 55 -4.42 20.30 5.42
C PHE A 55 -5.19 20.87 6.62
N CYS A 56 -6.07 21.84 6.40
CA CYS A 56 -6.97 22.36 7.44
C CYS A 56 -7.81 21.25 8.10
N LYS A 57 -8.18 20.19 7.37
CA LYS A 57 -8.91 19.04 7.91
C LYS A 57 -8.05 18.24 8.90
N VAL A 58 -6.78 18.02 8.56
CA VAL A 58 -5.80 17.35 9.43
C VAL A 58 -5.59 18.15 10.70
N LYS A 59 -5.34 19.46 10.58
CA LYS A 59 -5.19 20.38 11.72
C LYS A 59 -6.44 20.42 12.61
N GLY A 60 -7.62 20.46 11.97
CA GLY A 60 -8.90 20.45 12.69
C GLY A 60 -9.11 19.15 13.47
N LEU A 61 -8.80 18.00 12.86
CA LEU A 61 -8.89 16.71 13.53
C LEU A 61 -7.94 16.61 14.72
N ILE A 62 -6.70 17.09 14.57
CA ILE A 62 -5.69 17.13 15.65
C ILE A 62 -6.21 17.96 16.83
N ARG A 63 -6.79 19.15 16.58
CA ARG A 63 -7.41 19.96 17.64
C ARG A 63 -8.54 19.20 18.36
N ALA A 64 -9.44 18.59 17.59
CA ALA A 64 -10.53 17.82 18.16
C ALA A 64 -10.04 16.62 19.01
N CYS A 65 -8.94 15.97 18.60
CA CYS A 65 -8.30 14.91 19.39
C CYS A 65 -7.76 15.47 20.73
N SER A 66 -7.04 16.57 20.69
CA SER A 66 -6.48 17.24 21.90
C SER A 66 -7.58 17.57 22.91
N GLU A 67 -8.70 18.12 22.45
CA GLU A 67 -9.81 18.52 23.32
C GLU A 67 -10.66 17.37 23.86
N THR A 68 -10.60 16.21 23.20
CA THR A 68 -11.31 15.00 23.63
C THR A 68 -10.42 13.99 24.36
N GLY A 69 -9.14 14.30 24.50
CA GLY A 69 -8.16 13.39 25.11
C GLY A 69 -7.96 12.11 24.28
N MET A 70 -8.08 12.19 22.94
CA MET A 70 -7.72 11.12 22.02
C MET A 70 -6.22 11.20 21.77
N ASN A 71 -5.52 10.10 21.96
CA ASN A 71 -4.11 10.02 21.60
C ASN A 71 -3.93 10.14 20.09
N ILE A 72 -2.79 10.68 19.68
CA ILE A 72 -2.45 10.85 18.27
C ILE A 72 -1.11 10.17 17.99
N PHE A 73 -1.07 9.39 16.93
CA PHE A 73 0.14 8.95 16.29
C PHE A 73 0.27 9.67 14.94
N PRO A 74 1.06 10.79 14.87
CA PRO A 74 1.19 11.55 13.64
C PRO A 74 2.09 10.78 12.66
N TRP A 75 1.47 10.20 11.64
CA TRP A 75 2.21 9.45 10.64
C TRP A 75 2.92 10.42 9.69
N ARG A 76 4.25 10.33 9.65
CA ARG A 76 5.12 11.16 8.80
C ARG A 76 5.15 12.64 9.19
N MET A 77 5.24 12.91 10.49
CA MET A 77 5.33 14.26 11.04
C MET A 77 6.47 15.11 10.42
N GLU A 78 7.51 14.46 9.87
CA GLU A 78 8.62 15.12 9.17
C GLU A 78 8.22 15.92 7.93
N PHE A 79 6.99 15.75 7.44
CA PHE A 79 6.45 16.53 6.31
C PHE A 79 5.54 17.69 6.76
N TRP A 80 5.33 17.87 8.05
CA TRP A 80 4.41 18.91 8.56
C TRP A 80 4.70 20.30 7.98
N GLU A 81 5.96 20.77 8.11
CA GLU A 81 6.35 22.10 7.66
C GLU A 81 6.20 22.29 6.16
N GLU A 82 6.47 21.26 5.38
CA GLU A 82 6.32 21.30 3.93
C GLU A 82 4.85 21.42 3.52
N VAL A 83 3.98 20.61 4.12
CA VAL A 83 2.53 20.67 3.85
C VAL A 83 1.93 21.97 4.38
N ASP A 84 2.40 22.46 5.53
CA ASP A 84 1.92 23.69 6.15
C ASP A 84 2.39 24.97 5.45
N SER A 85 3.42 24.90 4.61
CA SER A 85 3.89 26.02 3.80
C SER A 85 2.98 26.38 2.63
N LEU A 86 2.02 25.52 2.31
CA LEU A 86 1.02 25.68 1.26
C LEU A 86 -0.32 26.17 1.84
N ASP A 87 -1.25 26.56 1.00
CA ASP A 87 -2.60 26.96 1.45
C ASP A 87 -3.34 25.77 2.09
N GLU A 88 -3.53 25.84 3.40
CA GLU A 88 -4.14 24.75 4.17
C GLU A 88 -5.58 24.40 3.76
N ASN A 89 -6.28 25.30 3.06
CA ASN A 89 -7.67 25.10 2.63
C ASN A 89 -7.79 24.43 1.27
N MET A 90 -6.66 24.25 0.57
CA MET A 90 -6.60 23.66 -0.76
C MET A 90 -5.91 22.29 -0.73
N THR A 91 -6.12 21.53 -1.78
CA THR A 91 -5.29 20.35 -2.10
C THR A 91 -4.18 20.75 -3.04
N HIS A 92 -3.03 20.09 -2.97
CA HIS A 92 -1.84 20.49 -3.71
C HIS A 92 -1.26 19.33 -4.50
N SER A 93 -1.05 19.57 -5.80
CA SER A 93 -0.50 18.58 -6.72
C SER A 93 0.99 18.32 -6.48
N PRO A 94 1.52 17.18 -6.92
CA PRO A 94 2.97 16.95 -6.92
C PRO A 94 3.77 18.03 -7.65
N ASP A 95 3.20 18.65 -8.69
CA ASP A 95 3.85 19.71 -9.45
C ASP A 95 4.02 20.99 -8.61
N GLU A 96 3.05 21.34 -7.77
CA GLU A 96 3.15 22.49 -6.86
C GLU A 96 4.26 22.26 -5.82
N TYR A 97 4.38 21.04 -5.29
CA TYR A 97 5.50 20.67 -4.42
C TYR A 97 6.85 20.75 -5.15
N MET A 98 6.92 20.32 -6.42
CA MET A 98 8.15 20.46 -7.22
C MET A 98 8.52 21.93 -7.48
N GLN A 99 7.55 22.81 -7.70
CA GLN A 99 7.79 24.24 -7.88
C GLN A 99 8.40 24.88 -6.62
N LEU A 100 7.96 24.47 -5.43
CA LEU A 100 8.47 25.03 -4.17
C LEU A 100 9.79 24.39 -3.72
N PHE A 101 9.92 23.08 -3.82
CA PHE A 101 10.99 22.30 -3.20
C PHE A 101 12.03 21.75 -4.21
N GLY A 102 11.83 22.03 -5.51
CA GLY A 102 12.72 21.64 -6.60
C GLY A 102 12.27 20.39 -7.36
N ASN A 103 12.72 20.29 -8.61
CA ASN A 103 12.32 19.20 -9.54
C ASN A 103 12.71 17.80 -9.07
N ASP A 104 13.66 17.69 -8.14
CA ASP A 104 14.08 16.42 -7.53
C ASP A 104 13.26 16.04 -6.30
N TYR A 105 12.25 16.85 -5.95
CA TYR A 105 11.39 16.62 -4.78
C TYR A 105 10.73 15.23 -4.76
N PRO A 106 10.17 14.70 -5.88
CA PRO A 106 9.60 13.34 -5.87
C PRO A 106 10.60 12.27 -5.48
N VAL A 107 11.86 12.39 -5.91
CA VAL A 107 12.93 11.45 -5.54
C VAL A 107 13.30 11.59 -4.06
N LYS A 108 13.40 12.83 -3.55
CA LYS A 108 13.63 13.10 -2.12
C LYS A 108 12.50 12.55 -1.26
N LEU A 109 11.25 12.77 -1.69
CA LEU A 109 10.05 12.28 -1.02
C LEU A 109 10.05 10.75 -0.95
N LEU A 110 10.38 10.06 -2.05
CA LEU A 110 10.50 8.61 -2.11
C LEU A 110 11.42 8.05 -1.01
N TYR A 111 12.63 8.62 -0.88
CA TYR A 111 13.60 8.15 0.12
C TYR A 111 13.23 8.54 1.54
N ARG A 112 12.77 9.76 1.77
CA ARG A 112 12.37 10.26 3.10
C ARG A 112 11.14 9.54 3.63
N TYR A 113 10.16 9.30 2.78
CA TYR A 113 8.96 8.56 3.16
C TYR A 113 9.27 7.08 3.45
N GLY A 114 10.36 6.57 2.89
CA GLY A 114 10.69 5.14 2.98
C GLY A 114 9.64 4.28 2.27
N LEU A 115 9.18 4.74 1.10
CA LEU A 115 8.16 4.04 0.35
C LEU A 115 8.55 2.61 0.03
N ASN A 116 7.64 1.71 0.31
CA ASN A 116 7.74 0.36 -0.19
C ASN A 116 7.32 0.37 -1.66
N LEU A 117 8.32 0.32 -2.57
CA LEU A 117 8.11 0.41 -4.00
C LEU A 117 7.40 -0.84 -4.55
N LYS A 118 6.10 -0.90 -4.32
CA LYS A 118 5.21 -1.97 -4.80
C LYS A 118 3.85 -1.35 -5.19
N GLY A 119 3.11 -2.05 -6.04
CA GLY A 119 1.82 -1.55 -6.52
C GLY A 119 1.93 -0.18 -7.19
N ARG A 120 1.02 0.73 -6.90
CA ARG A 120 0.97 2.09 -7.49
C ARG A 120 2.24 2.89 -7.22
N ALA A 121 2.80 2.84 -6.02
CA ALA A 121 4.05 3.54 -5.70
C ALA A 121 5.19 3.11 -6.65
N PHE A 122 5.27 1.81 -6.95
CA PHE A 122 6.24 1.33 -7.93
C PHE A 122 5.97 1.89 -9.33
N MET A 123 4.72 1.88 -9.79
CA MET A 123 4.34 2.40 -11.12
C MET A 123 4.66 3.89 -11.26
N THR A 124 4.42 4.67 -10.23
CA THR A 124 4.72 6.12 -10.18
C THR A 124 6.22 6.40 -10.31
N TYR A 125 7.04 5.62 -9.60
CA TYR A 125 8.48 5.92 -9.49
C TYR A 125 9.38 5.08 -10.41
N ARG A 126 8.87 4.08 -11.12
CA ARG A 126 9.70 3.19 -11.97
C ARG A 126 10.49 3.92 -13.05
N SER A 127 10.01 5.06 -13.53
CA SER A 127 10.68 5.87 -14.56
C SER A 127 11.98 6.51 -14.08
N VAL A 128 12.08 6.82 -12.78
CA VAL A 128 13.26 7.44 -12.16
C VAL A 128 14.20 6.41 -11.51
N MET A 129 13.81 5.14 -11.51
CA MET A 129 14.65 4.05 -10.98
C MET A 129 15.68 3.55 -12.01
N LYS A 130 16.87 3.19 -11.51
CA LYS A 130 17.86 2.53 -12.33
C LYS A 130 17.36 1.17 -12.81
N LYS A 131 17.40 0.95 -14.12
CA LYS A 131 17.02 -0.31 -14.73
C LYS A 131 18.21 -1.24 -14.92
N GLN A 132 17.93 -2.55 -14.91
CA GLN A 132 18.90 -3.63 -15.01
C GLN A 132 18.38 -4.73 -15.93
N HIS A 133 19.28 -5.47 -16.54
CA HIS A 133 18.93 -6.65 -17.34
C HIS A 133 18.25 -7.73 -16.46
N PRO A 134 17.14 -8.38 -16.91
CA PRO A 134 16.44 -9.38 -16.13
C PRO A 134 17.34 -10.50 -15.60
N GLY A 135 18.30 -10.98 -16.40
CA GLY A 135 19.25 -12.02 -15.97
C GLY A 135 20.04 -11.67 -14.72
N GLN A 136 20.43 -10.38 -14.55
CA GLN A 136 21.11 -9.92 -13.33
C GLN A 136 20.14 -9.91 -12.14
N ILE A 137 18.93 -9.37 -12.32
CA ILE A 137 17.91 -9.32 -11.29
C ILE A 137 17.57 -10.74 -10.80
N LEU A 138 17.39 -11.69 -11.73
CA LEU A 138 17.08 -13.08 -11.40
C LEU A 138 18.21 -13.78 -10.64
N LYS A 139 19.48 -13.49 -10.99
CA LYS A 139 20.64 -14.05 -10.31
C LYS A 139 20.74 -13.62 -8.84
N GLU A 140 20.43 -12.36 -8.56
CA GLU A 140 20.57 -11.74 -7.23
C GLU A 140 19.32 -11.89 -6.37
N SER A 141 18.17 -12.26 -6.96
CA SER A 141 16.88 -12.27 -6.26
C SER A 141 16.69 -13.48 -5.38
N LYS A 142 16.15 -13.22 -4.18
CA LYS A 142 15.76 -14.22 -3.19
C LYS A 142 14.26 -14.52 -3.26
N PRO A 143 13.81 -15.71 -2.81
CA PRO A 143 12.38 -16.02 -2.63
C PRO A 143 11.62 -14.97 -1.82
N CYS A 144 10.32 -14.83 -2.10
CA CYS A 144 9.46 -13.88 -1.41
C CYS A 144 8.81 -14.54 -0.17
N ARG A 145 9.60 -15.06 0.74
CA ARG A 145 9.21 -15.91 1.89
C ARG A 145 8.26 -15.27 2.90
N LEU A 146 7.95 -14.00 2.74
CA LEU A 146 7.02 -13.30 3.64
C LEU A 146 5.63 -13.09 3.03
N LEU A 147 5.34 -13.73 1.89
CA LEU A 147 4.02 -13.59 1.26
C LEU A 147 2.90 -14.17 2.13
N SER A 148 3.11 -15.34 2.70
CA SER A 148 2.16 -15.96 3.64
C SER A 148 2.34 -15.51 5.10
N GLY A 149 3.28 -14.57 5.34
CA GLY A 149 3.57 -14.08 6.69
C GLY A 149 2.39 -13.35 7.32
N ILE A 150 2.04 -13.75 8.55
CA ILE A 150 0.94 -13.17 9.31
C ILE A 150 1.41 -12.13 10.34
N TYR A 151 2.67 -11.72 10.28
CA TYR A 151 3.23 -10.74 11.20
C TYR A 151 2.64 -9.35 11.02
N HIS A 152 2.46 -8.97 9.76
CA HIS A 152 1.76 -7.78 9.33
C HIS A 152 1.10 -8.07 7.99
N PHE A 153 -0.20 -7.95 7.93
CA PHE A 153 -0.98 -8.19 6.71
C PHE A 153 -2.22 -7.30 6.72
N HIS A 154 -2.84 -7.17 5.57
CA HIS A 154 -4.11 -6.48 5.44
C HIS A 154 -5.22 -7.49 5.13
N VAL A 155 -6.42 -7.16 5.55
CA VAL A 155 -7.63 -7.88 5.18
C VAL A 155 -8.56 -6.91 4.49
N ASP A 156 -9.03 -7.25 3.30
CA ASP A 156 -10.00 -6.43 2.58
C ASP A 156 -11.42 -6.56 3.17
N LEU A 157 -12.35 -5.75 2.65
CA LEU A 157 -13.75 -5.75 3.10
C LEU A 157 -14.48 -7.08 2.85
N TYR A 158 -13.91 -7.96 2.05
CA TYR A 158 -14.47 -9.27 1.69
C TYR A 158 -13.86 -10.44 2.47
N GLY A 159 -12.94 -10.13 3.40
CA GLY A 159 -12.26 -11.13 4.22
C GLY A 159 -11.12 -11.85 3.50
N ASN A 160 -10.52 -11.21 2.52
CA ASN A 160 -9.33 -11.74 1.85
C ASN A 160 -8.06 -11.18 2.47
N PHE A 161 -7.09 -12.07 2.65
CA PHE A 161 -5.73 -11.74 3.02
C PHE A 161 -5.01 -11.07 1.85
N ILE A 162 -4.39 -9.93 2.12
CA ILE A 162 -3.49 -9.22 1.22
C ILE A 162 -2.10 -9.27 1.84
N PRO A 163 -1.11 -9.89 1.19
CA PRO A 163 0.26 -9.96 1.71
C PRO A 163 0.84 -8.57 1.92
N GLN A 164 1.65 -8.42 2.96
CA GLN A 164 2.33 -7.17 3.24
C GLN A 164 3.05 -6.63 1.99
N SER A 165 2.67 -5.41 1.59
CA SER A 165 3.27 -4.69 0.49
C SER A 165 3.26 -5.42 -0.87
N CYS A 166 2.41 -6.43 -1.07
CA CYS A 166 2.22 -7.11 -2.36
C CYS A 166 0.75 -7.04 -2.81
N PRO A 167 0.24 -5.84 -3.14
CA PRO A 167 -1.13 -5.70 -3.62
C PRO A 167 -1.34 -6.44 -4.95
N GLY A 168 -2.60 -6.78 -5.25
CA GLY A 168 -2.96 -7.61 -6.39
C GLY A 168 -2.91 -9.11 -6.13
N PHE A 169 -2.55 -9.53 -4.91
CA PHE A 169 -2.84 -10.88 -4.39
C PHE A 169 -4.04 -10.81 -3.46
N SER A 170 -4.87 -11.86 -3.48
CA SER A 170 -6.03 -11.97 -2.61
C SER A 170 -6.32 -13.44 -2.34
N ILE A 171 -6.18 -13.86 -1.09
CA ILE A 171 -6.45 -15.24 -0.65
C ILE A 171 -7.48 -15.17 0.47
N PRO A 172 -8.62 -15.91 0.38
CA PRO A 172 -9.56 -15.95 1.50
C PRO A 172 -8.86 -16.33 2.81
N LEU A 173 -9.03 -15.51 3.86
CA LEU A 173 -8.33 -15.67 5.13
C LEU A 173 -8.52 -17.09 5.73
N LYS A 174 -9.72 -17.66 5.56
CA LYS A 174 -10.02 -19.03 5.99
C LYS A 174 -9.21 -20.11 5.27
N GLU A 175 -8.76 -19.85 4.04
CA GLU A 175 -7.92 -20.76 3.26
C GLU A 175 -6.45 -20.61 3.64
N LEU A 176 -6.02 -19.36 3.92
CA LEU A 176 -4.65 -19.10 4.37
C LEU A 176 -4.32 -19.83 5.68
N ALA A 177 -5.27 -19.95 6.60
CA ALA A 177 -5.09 -20.65 7.87
C ALA A 177 -4.69 -22.13 7.72
N LYS A 178 -4.97 -22.74 6.57
CA LYS A 178 -4.59 -24.12 6.21
C LYS A 178 -3.33 -24.18 5.34
N GLY A 179 -2.71 -23.03 5.04
CA GLY A 179 -1.70 -22.87 4.00
C GLY A 179 -2.32 -22.64 2.63
N ALA A 180 -1.74 -21.73 1.84
CA ALA A 180 -2.20 -21.48 0.47
C ALA A 180 -1.96 -22.73 -0.39
N ASP A 181 -3.04 -23.36 -0.87
CA ASP A 181 -2.99 -24.57 -1.70
C ASP A 181 -2.13 -24.32 -2.95
N PRO A 182 -1.01 -25.04 -3.15
CA PRO A 182 -0.12 -24.86 -4.30
C PRO A 182 -0.77 -25.14 -5.64
N GLY A 183 -1.75 -26.02 -5.68
CA GLY A 183 -2.50 -26.33 -6.89
C GLY A 183 -3.44 -25.20 -7.32
N LYS A 184 -4.01 -24.51 -6.32
CA LYS A 184 -4.95 -23.41 -6.54
C LYS A 184 -4.26 -22.05 -6.67
N TYR A 185 -3.27 -21.75 -5.80
CA TYR A 185 -2.59 -20.45 -5.73
C TYR A 185 -1.16 -20.56 -6.28
N ARG A 186 -1.06 -20.86 -7.57
CA ARG A 186 0.20 -21.22 -8.24
C ARG A 186 1.20 -20.07 -8.33
N ILE A 187 0.73 -18.86 -8.64
CA ILE A 187 1.59 -17.67 -8.76
C ILE A 187 2.12 -17.28 -7.39
N PHE A 188 1.25 -17.25 -6.39
CA PHE A 188 1.60 -16.95 -5.01
C PHE A 188 2.66 -17.92 -4.47
N ASN A 189 2.43 -19.22 -4.59
CA ASN A 189 3.35 -20.25 -4.10
C ASN A 189 4.68 -20.25 -4.88
N SER A 190 4.65 -20.03 -6.20
CA SER A 190 5.89 -19.91 -7.00
C SER A 190 6.76 -18.76 -6.48
N LEU A 191 6.18 -17.60 -6.19
CA LEU A 191 6.92 -16.46 -5.64
C LEU A 191 7.44 -16.73 -4.22
N GLU A 192 6.64 -17.36 -3.37
CA GLU A 192 7.01 -17.61 -1.98
C GLU A 192 8.20 -18.56 -1.87
N TYR A 193 8.18 -19.66 -2.61
CA TYR A 193 9.19 -20.71 -2.51
C TYR A 193 10.37 -20.53 -3.47
N ASN A 194 10.09 -20.13 -4.71
CA ASN A 194 11.10 -20.06 -5.78
C ASN A 194 11.46 -18.61 -6.16
N GLY A 195 10.70 -17.63 -5.63
CA GLY A 195 10.90 -16.21 -5.92
C GLY A 195 10.58 -15.84 -7.36
N ILE A 196 11.12 -14.69 -7.78
CA ILE A 196 10.86 -14.17 -9.13
C ILE A 196 11.38 -15.09 -10.23
N ARG A 197 12.44 -15.84 -9.98
CA ARG A 197 12.96 -16.83 -10.95
C ARG A 197 11.92 -17.89 -11.26
N GLY A 198 11.33 -18.50 -10.23
CA GLY A 198 10.29 -19.52 -10.45
C GLY A 198 9.05 -18.97 -11.13
N LEU A 199 8.68 -17.70 -10.86
CA LEU A 199 7.57 -17.07 -11.57
C LEU A 199 7.90 -16.82 -13.05
N VAL A 200 9.11 -16.39 -13.41
CA VAL A 200 9.54 -16.22 -14.80
C VAL A 200 9.52 -17.55 -15.52
N GLU A 201 10.14 -18.60 -14.95
CA GLU A 201 10.15 -19.94 -15.52
C GLU A 201 8.74 -20.52 -15.75
N LEU A 202 7.83 -20.31 -14.79
CA LEU A 202 6.44 -20.69 -14.92
C LEU A 202 5.77 -19.94 -16.07
N ALA A 203 5.94 -18.62 -16.14
CA ALA A 203 5.30 -17.77 -17.13
C ALA A 203 5.83 -18.04 -18.55
N GLU A 204 7.13 -18.22 -18.71
CA GLU A 204 7.73 -18.60 -20.01
C GLU A 204 7.24 -19.97 -20.49
N LYS A 205 7.28 -20.96 -19.61
CA LYS A 205 6.97 -22.35 -19.97
C LYS A 205 5.49 -22.60 -20.27
N GLU A 206 4.62 -22.03 -19.46
CA GLU A 206 3.19 -22.37 -19.51
C GLU A 206 2.34 -21.31 -20.23
N TYR A 207 2.79 -20.06 -20.24
CA TYR A 207 2.00 -18.96 -20.78
C TYR A 207 2.67 -18.20 -21.93
N GLY A 208 3.88 -18.60 -22.34
CA GLY A 208 4.59 -17.97 -23.47
C GLY A 208 5.08 -16.57 -23.20
N TYR A 209 5.21 -16.19 -21.92
CA TYR A 209 5.74 -14.88 -21.53
C TYR A 209 7.18 -14.69 -22.01
N THR A 210 7.50 -13.47 -22.46
CA THR A 210 8.88 -13.09 -22.81
C THR A 210 9.26 -11.84 -22.02
N PRO A 211 10.31 -11.91 -21.18
CA PRO A 211 10.78 -10.75 -20.43
C PRO A 211 11.20 -9.58 -21.33
N LYS A 212 10.97 -8.34 -20.87
CA LYS A 212 11.52 -7.13 -21.50
C LYS A 212 13.04 -7.08 -21.34
N SER A 213 13.68 -6.18 -22.09
CA SER A 213 15.14 -6.02 -22.07
C SER A 213 15.68 -5.52 -20.72
N GLU A 214 14.89 -4.75 -19.98
CA GLU A 214 15.30 -4.15 -18.71
C GLU A 214 14.14 -3.91 -17.75
N TYR A 215 14.45 -3.95 -16.44
CA TYR A 215 13.50 -3.73 -15.35
C TYR A 215 14.14 -2.96 -14.20
N ALA A 216 13.33 -2.26 -13.42
CA ALA A 216 13.76 -1.54 -12.21
C ALA A 216 14.00 -2.46 -10.99
N GLY A 217 13.71 -3.76 -11.10
CA GLY A 217 13.96 -4.76 -10.06
C GLY A 217 13.00 -5.94 -10.12
N LYS A 218 13.13 -6.85 -9.15
CA LYS A 218 12.31 -8.09 -9.11
C LYS A 218 10.80 -7.82 -9.04
N CYS A 219 10.40 -6.75 -8.36
CA CYS A 219 8.98 -6.39 -8.26
C CYS A 219 8.41 -5.88 -9.59
N ASP A 220 9.25 -5.24 -10.43
CA ASP A 220 8.88 -4.84 -11.79
C ASP A 220 8.60 -6.05 -12.68
N ILE A 221 9.50 -7.02 -12.68
CA ILE A 221 9.30 -8.29 -13.40
C ILE A 221 8.03 -8.99 -12.91
N CYS A 222 7.87 -9.09 -11.60
CA CYS A 222 6.69 -9.72 -10.99
C CYS A 222 5.40 -9.05 -11.42
N TYR A 223 5.37 -7.74 -11.43
CA TYR A 223 4.19 -6.97 -11.80
C TYR A 223 3.90 -7.09 -13.30
N ASP A 224 4.93 -7.05 -14.14
CA ASP A 224 4.83 -7.22 -15.59
C ASP A 224 4.23 -8.60 -15.95
N ILE A 225 4.72 -9.67 -15.33
CA ILE A 225 4.15 -11.01 -15.52
C ILE A 225 2.68 -11.09 -15.09
N ARG A 226 2.36 -10.57 -13.91
CA ARG A 226 0.98 -10.59 -13.41
C ARG A 226 0.03 -9.80 -14.31
N ASN A 227 0.46 -8.64 -14.81
CA ASN A 227 -0.30 -7.87 -15.79
C ASN A 227 -0.50 -8.66 -17.09
N TYR A 228 0.56 -9.28 -17.62
CA TYR A 228 0.48 -10.13 -18.79
C TYR A 228 -0.56 -11.24 -18.63
N LEU A 229 -0.54 -11.96 -17.51
CA LEU A 229 -1.46 -13.05 -17.23
C LEU A 229 -2.92 -12.57 -17.14
N VAL A 230 -3.15 -11.46 -16.43
CA VAL A 230 -4.51 -10.95 -16.16
C VAL A 230 -5.07 -10.10 -17.31
N LEU A 231 -4.26 -9.18 -17.85
CA LEU A 231 -4.75 -8.21 -18.83
C LEU A 231 -4.58 -8.65 -20.28
N GLU A 232 -3.43 -9.25 -20.62
CA GLU A 232 -3.16 -9.64 -22.01
C GLU A 232 -3.76 -11.01 -22.32
N LEU A 233 -3.61 -11.99 -21.42
CA LEU A 233 -4.17 -13.32 -21.59
C LEU A 233 -5.61 -13.46 -21.06
N GLY A 234 -6.09 -12.50 -20.26
CA GLY A 234 -7.44 -12.53 -19.69
C GLY A 234 -7.68 -13.69 -18.72
N LEU A 235 -6.64 -14.19 -18.04
CA LEU A 235 -6.77 -15.35 -17.16
C LEU A 235 -7.46 -14.97 -15.84
N ASP A 236 -8.41 -15.79 -15.44
CA ASP A 236 -9.07 -15.73 -14.13
C ASP A 236 -8.29 -16.57 -13.12
N LEU A 237 -7.26 -15.98 -12.51
CA LEU A 237 -6.40 -16.65 -11.54
C LEU A 237 -6.86 -16.31 -10.11
N PRO A 238 -7.10 -17.32 -9.26
CA PRO A 238 -7.69 -17.12 -7.94
C PRO A 238 -6.80 -16.33 -6.97
N ASP A 239 -5.49 -16.33 -7.18
CA ASP A 239 -4.52 -15.58 -6.37
C ASP A 239 -4.23 -14.17 -6.90
N LEU A 240 -4.61 -13.86 -8.15
CA LEU A 240 -4.40 -12.53 -8.74
C LEU A 240 -5.71 -11.72 -8.76
N LYS A 241 -6.10 -11.20 -7.60
CA LYS A 241 -7.34 -10.47 -7.36
C LYS A 241 -7.11 -9.19 -6.53
N PRO A 242 -8.03 -8.22 -6.59
CA PRO A 242 -9.15 -8.12 -7.53
C PRO A 242 -8.66 -7.72 -8.93
N ASP A 243 -9.42 -8.05 -9.98
CA ASP A 243 -9.10 -7.69 -11.37
C ASP A 243 -8.94 -6.18 -11.54
N GLY A 244 -9.73 -5.39 -10.80
CA GLY A 244 -9.62 -3.93 -10.77
C GLY A 244 -8.23 -3.42 -10.37
N HIS A 245 -7.48 -4.18 -9.56
CA HIS A 245 -6.10 -3.83 -9.23
C HIS A 245 -5.22 -3.72 -10.48
N TYR A 246 -5.41 -4.61 -11.45
CA TYR A 246 -4.63 -4.64 -12.69
C TYR A 246 -5.15 -3.66 -13.74
N LYS A 247 -6.44 -3.35 -13.74
CA LYS A 247 -7.08 -2.46 -14.72
C LYS A 247 -6.87 -0.97 -14.43
N TYR A 248 -6.64 -0.59 -13.17
CA TYR A 248 -6.65 0.80 -12.72
C TYR A 248 -5.34 1.26 -12.05
N ILE A 249 -4.25 0.54 -12.28
CA ILE A 249 -2.90 0.94 -11.83
C ILE A 249 -2.01 1.33 -12.99
#